data_30c93ad1016f38b570cfa36dd3e7d8bd
#
_entry.id   30c93ad1016f38b570cfa36dd3e7d8bd
#
_cell.length_a   1.000
_cell.length_b   1.000
_cell.length_c   1.000
_cell.angle_alpha   90.00
_cell.angle_beta   90.00
_cell.angle_gamma   90.00
#
_symmetry.space_group_name_H-M   'P 1'
#
loop_
_entity.id
_entity.type
_entity.pdbx_description
1 polymer ?
#
loop_
_entity_poly.entity_id
_entity_poly.type
_entity_poly.pdbx_seq_one_letter_code
_entity_poly.pdbx_strand_id
1 'polypeptide(L)'
;MTDHEPFQQEPQNPQDPQDPQVVVFSPELLKLADRRRQALEDIRQAAEDGDANAVVQMGMNCLYGIGGAAKDPGKAFRWFSQTAPDDPAGLYWLGVCYDNGFGVERDENRACRLYQESAAGDYAPALCNLGVCYESGQGVEKNLEKAVELYRRAAEGGYPMGRCNLGVMYFFGQGVEKDLKKAAYCFAQAAEQRLPRAQYLLGVCCEFGDGVEQDVSRALALYREAAGAGYPDAQCALGVLHHQGKGVDQDDREAVRLFRQAAEGGYPRAWHFLGLSYDQGTGVEQNAQEAFRCFLAAAQGDYTEAICQTGMCYYFGHGAEKDYDRAAEYFRRGAEREHPRAMTRLGVCYETGHGVEQDVQRAEGLYRRAMALGELEGQYCLAGLLRRRKDPESHREAARLLQKPAAVGMPRAQYLLGVCYETGDGVEKKPRYAAYMYHRAALQGHPEAMLRLGICYETGVGTEKDPAIAANLYRRAAEQGSDLARCRLGRLYEQGLGVERDLRRAEELYEAGTRAGVSGAKEALDRVRAALAAPPEPQPEDKPVDKKSPLRRLLDRLKGPKSEG
;
A
#
# COMPACT_ATOMS: atom_id res chain seq x y z
N MET A 1 5.13 18.44 65.81
CA MET A 1 3.81 18.04 66.31
C MET A 1 3.01 17.70 65.07
N THR A 2 2.81 16.62 64.81
CA THR A 2 2.38 15.24 64.88
C THR A 2 2.18 14.75 63.46
N ASP A 3 3.04 13.94 62.94
CA ASP A 3 2.99 12.48 62.70
C ASP A 3 1.62 11.93 62.27
N HIS A 4 1.55 11.46 61.01
CA HIS A 4 0.85 10.24 60.65
C HIS A 4 1.40 9.72 59.31
N GLU A 5 2.16 8.61 59.39
CA GLU A 5 2.56 7.75 58.28
C GLU A 5 1.35 7.02 57.68
N PRO A 6 1.35 6.75 56.36
CA PRO A 6 0.45 5.75 55.79
C PRO A 6 1.11 4.36 55.74
N PHE A 7 0.35 3.40 56.21
CA PHE A 7 0.59 1.97 56.14
C PHE A 7 1.01 1.49 54.75
N GLN A 8 2.22 0.98 54.65
CA GLN A 8 2.63 0.07 53.59
C GLN A 8 2.06 -1.30 53.87
N GLN A 9 1.14 -1.80 53.03
CA GLN A 9 0.88 -3.23 52.90
C GLN A 9 1.74 -3.75 51.75
N GLU A 10 2.76 -4.51 52.06
CA GLU A 10 3.48 -5.37 51.12
C GLU A 10 2.53 -6.41 50.55
N PRO A 11 2.54 -6.69 49.24
CA PRO A 11 1.88 -7.87 48.70
C PRO A 11 2.71 -9.09 49.04
N GLN A 12 2.06 -10.06 49.69
CA GLN A 12 2.59 -11.37 50.02
C GLN A 12 3.13 -12.07 48.76
N ASN A 13 4.34 -12.59 48.92
CA ASN A 13 5.12 -13.40 48.01
C ASN A 13 4.29 -14.50 47.31
N PRO A 14 4.27 -14.61 45.96
CA PRO A 14 3.72 -15.77 45.30
C PRO A 14 4.67 -16.95 45.48
N GLN A 15 4.07 -18.02 45.91
CA GLN A 15 4.56 -19.32 46.25
C GLN A 15 5.68 -19.88 45.35
N ASP A 16 6.61 -20.58 46.03
CA ASP A 16 7.68 -21.45 45.60
C ASP A 16 7.32 -22.34 44.37
N PRO A 17 8.16 -22.39 43.30
CA PRO A 17 7.87 -23.16 42.08
C PRO A 17 8.24 -24.65 42.17
N GLN A 18 8.20 -25.28 43.34
CA GLN A 18 8.60 -26.68 43.51
C GLN A 18 7.47 -27.66 43.83
N ASP A 19 6.21 -27.27 43.70
CA ASP A 19 5.13 -28.26 43.79
C ASP A 19 4.63 -28.58 42.35
N PRO A 20 4.93 -29.78 41.81
CA PRO A 20 4.39 -30.18 40.53
C PRO A 20 2.87 -30.30 40.69
N GLN A 21 2.13 -29.33 40.12
CA GLN A 21 0.68 -29.47 40.01
C GLN A 21 0.39 -30.82 39.33
N VAL A 22 -0.06 -31.77 40.09
CA VAL A 22 -0.58 -33.05 39.58
C VAL A 22 -1.80 -32.71 38.76
N VAL A 23 -1.63 -32.61 37.42
CA VAL A 23 -2.72 -32.47 36.48
C VAL A 23 -3.54 -33.76 36.57
N VAL A 24 -4.60 -33.74 37.34
CA VAL A 24 -5.54 -34.86 37.45
C VAL A 24 -6.36 -34.87 36.17
N PHE A 25 -5.97 -35.69 35.22
CA PHE A 25 -6.76 -35.94 34.01
C PHE A 25 -8.07 -36.62 34.37
N SER A 26 -9.17 -36.20 33.78
CA SER A 26 -10.45 -36.88 33.99
C SER A 26 -10.35 -38.35 33.54
N PRO A 27 -11.06 -39.27 34.20
CA PRO A 27 -11.06 -40.70 33.82
C PRO A 27 -11.42 -40.94 32.33
N GLU A 28 -12.20 -40.06 31.74
CA GLU A 28 -12.56 -40.09 30.31
C GLU A 28 -11.39 -39.73 29.42
N LEU A 29 -10.60 -38.72 29.79
CA LEU A 29 -9.39 -38.34 29.06
C LEU A 29 -8.32 -39.42 29.14
N LEU A 30 -8.16 -40.06 30.28
CA LEU A 30 -7.26 -41.20 30.44
C LEU A 30 -7.68 -42.39 29.57
N LYS A 31 -8.97 -42.75 29.56
CA LYS A 31 -9.49 -43.78 28.66
C LYS A 31 -9.31 -43.45 27.19
N LEU A 32 -9.44 -42.17 26.79
CA LEU A 32 -9.21 -41.75 25.43
C LEU A 32 -7.71 -41.84 25.04
N ALA A 33 -6.82 -41.48 25.98
CA ALA A 33 -5.38 -41.62 25.79
C ALA A 33 -4.95 -43.07 25.63
N ASP A 34 -5.52 -43.98 26.47
CA ASP A 34 -5.25 -45.41 26.39
C ASP A 34 -5.76 -46.01 25.08
N ARG A 35 -6.96 -45.64 24.61
CA ARG A 35 -7.48 -46.08 23.32
C ARG A 35 -6.60 -45.60 22.14
N ARG A 36 -6.10 -44.36 22.19
CA ARG A 36 -5.17 -43.84 21.16
C ARG A 36 -3.84 -44.59 21.19
N ARG A 37 -3.32 -44.90 22.37
CA ARG A 37 -2.09 -45.67 22.53
C ARG A 37 -2.24 -47.09 21.99
N GLN A 38 -3.37 -47.76 22.30
CA GLN A 38 -3.66 -49.09 21.78
C GLN A 38 -3.80 -49.08 20.27
N ALA A 39 -4.53 -48.12 19.69
CA ALA A 39 -4.69 -48.00 18.24
C ALA A 39 -3.34 -47.77 17.52
N LEU A 40 -2.42 -46.99 18.13
CA LEU A 40 -1.08 -46.79 17.58
C LEU A 40 -0.25 -48.08 17.63
N GLU A 41 -0.38 -48.84 18.72
CA GLU A 41 0.31 -50.13 18.86
C GLU A 41 -0.23 -51.17 17.87
N ASP A 42 -1.53 -51.22 17.65
CA ASP A 42 -2.15 -52.10 16.67
C ASP A 42 -1.68 -51.78 15.22
N ILE A 43 -1.60 -50.49 14.87
CA ILE A 43 -1.05 -50.05 13.57
C ILE A 43 0.44 -50.41 13.48
N ARG A 44 1.20 -50.23 14.57
CA ARG A 44 2.62 -50.57 14.62
C ARG A 44 2.83 -52.06 14.41
N GLN A 45 2.06 -52.91 15.09
CA GLN A 45 2.15 -54.36 14.96
C GLN A 45 1.83 -54.78 13.52
N ALA A 46 0.74 -54.25 12.93
CA ALA A 46 0.42 -54.52 11.53
C ALA A 46 1.54 -54.11 10.56
N ALA A 47 2.19 -52.95 10.84
CA ALA A 47 3.31 -52.48 10.04
C ALA A 47 4.56 -53.40 10.18
N GLU A 48 4.83 -53.90 11.38
CA GLU A 48 5.91 -54.87 11.65
C GLU A 48 5.61 -56.24 10.99
N ASP A 49 4.34 -56.60 10.85
CA ASP A 49 3.87 -57.78 10.15
C ASP A 49 3.87 -57.61 8.61
N GLY A 50 4.23 -56.43 8.09
CA GLY A 50 4.41 -56.17 6.69
C GLY A 50 3.22 -55.61 5.93
N ASP A 51 2.18 -55.11 6.64
CA ASP A 51 1.05 -54.43 6.00
C ASP A 51 1.53 -53.05 5.46
N ALA A 52 1.53 -52.89 4.14
CA ALA A 52 2.00 -51.68 3.46
C ALA A 52 1.24 -50.41 3.89
N ASN A 53 -0.09 -50.50 4.08
CA ASN A 53 -0.89 -49.36 4.53
C ASN A 53 -0.55 -48.98 5.96
N ALA A 54 -0.32 -49.95 6.85
CA ALA A 54 0.09 -49.72 8.22
C ALA A 54 1.49 -49.08 8.28
N VAL A 55 2.44 -49.50 7.45
CA VAL A 55 3.78 -48.93 7.32
C VAL A 55 3.68 -47.43 6.91
N VAL A 56 2.90 -47.10 5.89
CA VAL A 56 2.66 -45.72 5.45
C VAL A 56 1.99 -44.91 6.56
N GLN A 57 0.99 -45.49 7.24
CA GLN A 57 0.28 -44.82 8.32
C GLN A 57 1.20 -44.53 9.53
N MET A 58 2.09 -45.47 9.88
CA MET A 58 3.11 -45.25 10.93
C MET A 58 4.10 -44.15 10.54
N GLY A 59 4.53 -44.15 9.28
CA GLY A 59 5.37 -43.06 8.74
C GLY A 59 4.67 -41.71 8.87
N MET A 60 3.41 -41.59 8.48
CA MET A 60 2.61 -40.36 8.59
C MET A 60 2.40 -39.95 10.05
N ASN A 61 2.08 -40.91 10.95
CA ASN A 61 1.91 -40.64 12.36
C ASN A 61 3.22 -40.05 12.97
N CYS A 62 4.38 -40.61 12.62
CA CYS A 62 5.67 -40.08 13.06
C CYS A 62 6.02 -38.73 12.40
N LEU A 63 5.66 -38.52 11.16
CA LEU A 63 5.97 -37.27 10.44
C LEU A 63 5.23 -36.06 11.05
N TYR A 64 3.95 -36.26 11.32
CA TYR A 64 3.07 -35.18 11.79
C TYR A 64 2.84 -35.14 13.30
N GLY A 65 3.27 -36.18 14.04
CA GLY A 65 3.01 -36.28 15.48
C GLY A 65 1.52 -36.52 15.79
N ILE A 66 0.85 -37.36 15.02
CA ILE A 66 -0.58 -37.68 15.16
C ILE A 66 -0.79 -39.12 15.64
N GLY A 67 -2.03 -39.44 16.03
CA GLY A 67 -2.38 -40.78 16.47
C GLY A 67 -1.72 -41.21 17.82
N GLY A 68 -1.05 -40.31 18.54
CA GLY A 68 -0.30 -40.60 19.75
C GLY A 68 1.20 -40.83 19.52
N ALA A 69 1.66 -40.80 18.28
CA ALA A 69 3.08 -40.85 17.96
C ALA A 69 3.77 -39.50 18.23
N ALA A 70 5.01 -39.54 18.74
CA ALA A 70 5.84 -38.33 18.79
C ALA A 70 6.28 -37.93 17.38
N LYS A 71 6.33 -36.61 17.10
CA LYS A 71 6.83 -36.07 15.84
C LYS A 71 8.32 -36.40 15.70
N ASP A 72 8.66 -37.22 14.73
CA ASP A 72 10.03 -37.68 14.47
C ASP A 72 10.20 -37.98 12.98
N PRO A 73 10.68 -36.99 12.17
CA PRO A 73 10.88 -37.18 10.73
C PRO A 73 11.88 -38.30 10.40
N GLY A 74 12.87 -38.55 11.26
CA GLY A 74 13.82 -39.63 11.05
C GLY A 74 13.20 -41.03 11.20
N LYS A 75 12.25 -41.19 12.11
CA LYS A 75 11.45 -42.41 12.21
C LYS A 75 10.48 -42.55 11.05
N ALA A 76 9.87 -41.42 10.63
CA ALA A 76 8.98 -41.42 9.48
C ALA A 76 9.70 -41.91 8.20
N PHE A 77 10.88 -41.35 7.91
CA PHE A 77 11.71 -41.80 6.79
C PHE A 77 12.04 -43.28 6.85
N ARG A 78 12.38 -43.83 8.04
CA ARG A 78 12.67 -45.25 8.19
C ARG A 78 11.45 -46.12 7.92
N TRP A 79 10.26 -45.73 8.35
CA TRP A 79 9.03 -46.42 8.04
C TRP A 79 8.75 -46.44 6.55
N PHE A 80 8.78 -45.29 5.89
CA PHE A 80 8.57 -45.23 4.43
C PHE A 80 9.63 -46.02 3.63
N SER A 81 10.87 -46.14 4.16
CA SER A 81 11.90 -46.95 3.55
C SER A 81 11.68 -48.48 3.64
N GLN A 82 10.71 -48.92 4.45
CA GLN A 82 10.35 -50.34 4.60
C GLN A 82 9.17 -50.73 3.70
N THR A 83 8.56 -49.80 2.96
CA THR A 83 7.50 -50.13 2.00
C THR A 83 8.06 -50.98 0.86
N ALA A 84 7.21 -51.76 0.22
CA ALA A 84 7.60 -52.52 -0.97
C ALA A 84 8.19 -51.59 -2.05
N PRO A 85 9.18 -52.02 -2.82
CA PRO A 85 9.83 -51.18 -3.84
C PRO A 85 8.88 -50.67 -4.93
N ASP A 86 7.73 -51.30 -5.10
CA ASP A 86 6.70 -51.01 -6.08
C ASP A 86 5.42 -50.46 -5.44
N ASP A 87 5.40 -50.21 -4.09
CA ASP A 87 4.26 -49.58 -3.43
C ASP A 87 4.17 -48.09 -3.78
N PRO A 88 3.12 -47.66 -4.53
CA PRO A 88 3.05 -46.26 -4.99
C PRO A 88 2.93 -45.26 -3.84
N ALA A 89 2.25 -45.62 -2.74
CA ALA A 89 2.11 -44.73 -1.59
C ALA A 89 3.43 -44.57 -0.82
N GLY A 90 4.16 -45.67 -0.62
CA GLY A 90 5.49 -45.64 0.01
C GLY A 90 6.50 -44.84 -0.81
N LEU A 91 6.56 -45.07 -2.12
CA LEU A 91 7.40 -44.30 -3.05
C LEU A 91 7.08 -42.81 -3.01
N TYR A 92 5.79 -42.45 -3.00
CA TYR A 92 5.35 -41.06 -2.88
C TYR A 92 5.86 -40.41 -1.58
N TRP A 93 5.68 -41.06 -0.43
CA TRP A 93 6.11 -40.50 0.86
C TRP A 93 7.63 -40.43 1.02
N LEU A 94 8.37 -41.39 0.45
CA LEU A 94 9.82 -41.28 0.34
C LEU A 94 10.21 -40.07 -0.50
N GLY A 95 9.52 -39.86 -1.63
CA GLY A 95 9.69 -38.66 -2.46
C GLY A 95 9.48 -37.38 -1.66
N VAL A 96 8.40 -37.31 -0.85
CA VAL A 96 8.11 -36.19 0.05
C VAL A 96 9.22 -35.97 1.08
N CYS A 97 9.82 -37.04 1.60
CA CYS A 97 10.94 -36.95 2.54
C CYS A 97 12.18 -36.33 1.89
N TYR A 98 12.55 -36.77 0.67
CA TYR A 98 13.69 -36.19 -0.05
C TYR A 98 13.44 -34.75 -0.51
N ASP A 99 12.22 -34.44 -0.92
CA ASP A 99 11.84 -33.10 -1.37
C ASP A 99 11.93 -32.05 -0.25
N ASN A 100 11.54 -32.43 0.97
CA ASN A 100 11.49 -31.53 2.12
C ASN A 100 12.66 -31.71 3.12
N GLY A 101 13.51 -32.73 2.93
CA GLY A 101 14.58 -33.03 3.88
C GLY A 101 14.07 -33.66 5.18
N PHE A 102 12.97 -34.40 5.16
CA PHE A 102 12.38 -35.02 6.34
C PHE A 102 13.13 -36.30 6.74
N GLY A 103 14.02 -36.21 7.70
CA GLY A 103 14.83 -37.33 8.21
C GLY A 103 15.93 -37.81 7.25
N VAL A 104 16.15 -37.09 6.17
CA VAL A 104 17.16 -37.35 5.15
C VAL A 104 17.61 -36.00 4.57
N GLU A 105 18.80 -35.95 3.97
CA GLU A 105 19.24 -34.77 3.21
C GLU A 105 18.33 -34.50 2.01
N ARG A 106 18.01 -33.25 1.76
CA ARG A 106 17.14 -32.84 0.64
C ARG A 106 17.77 -33.17 -0.70
N ASP A 107 17.05 -33.88 -1.55
CA ASP A 107 17.47 -34.26 -2.89
C ASP A 107 16.28 -34.23 -3.87
N GLU A 108 16.16 -33.12 -4.58
CA GLU A 108 15.06 -32.88 -5.53
C GLU A 108 15.06 -33.86 -6.71
N ASN A 109 16.25 -34.28 -7.17
CA ASN A 109 16.36 -35.25 -8.27
C ASN A 109 15.85 -36.62 -7.83
N ARG A 110 16.18 -37.03 -6.62
CA ARG A 110 15.71 -38.30 -6.07
C ARG A 110 14.21 -38.27 -5.76
N ALA A 111 13.72 -37.16 -5.20
CA ALA A 111 12.30 -36.95 -4.97
C ALA A 111 11.50 -37.10 -6.27
N CYS A 112 11.94 -36.42 -7.33
CA CYS A 112 11.29 -36.45 -8.63
C CYS A 112 11.26 -37.84 -9.25
N ARG A 113 12.35 -38.62 -9.14
CA ARG A 113 12.39 -40.03 -9.59
C ARG A 113 11.37 -40.88 -8.83
N LEU A 114 11.32 -40.77 -7.52
CA LEU A 114 10.35 -41.49 -6.69
C LEU A 114 8.89 -41.11 -7.03
N TYR A 115 8.63 -39.82 -7.31
CA TYR A 115 7.32 -39.40 -7.79
C TYR A 115 7.01 -39.98 -9.18
N GLN A 116 8.02 -40.11 -10.09
CA GLN A 116 7.84 -40.77 -11.39
C GLN A 116 7.49 -42.26 -11.26
N GLU A 117 8.20 -42.97 -10.40
CA GLU A 117 7.94 -44.40 -10.11
C GLU A 117 6.55 -44.58 -9.50
N SER A 118 6.17 -43.78 -8.51
CA SER A 118 4.85 -43.78 -7.89
C SER A 118 3.73 -43.42 -8.89
N ALA A 119 3.96 -42.41 -9.75
CA ALA A 119 3.03 -41.97 -10.78
C ALA A 119 2.81 -42.99 -11.91
N ALA A 120 3.73 -43.93 -12.12
CA ALA A 120 3.56 -45.04 -13.05
C ALA A 120 2.43 -45.97 -12.61
N GLY A 121 2.14 -46.05 -11.31
CA GLY A 121 0.98 -46.76 -10.75
C GLY A 121 -0.30 -45.89 -10.63
N ASP A 122 -0.40 -44.76 -11.36
CA ASP A 122 -1.51 -43.81 -11.32
C ASP A 122 -1.86 -43.28 -9.93
N TYR A 123 -0.86 -43.25 -9.00
CA TYR A 123 -1.10 -42.70 -7.69
C TYR A 123 -1.28 -41.16 -7.76
N ALA A 124 -2.51 -40.72 -7.56
CA ALA A 124 -2.91 -39.34 -7.84
C ALA A 124 -2.11 -38.26 -7.08
N PRO A 125 -1.73 -38.43 -5.79
CA PRO A 125 -0.83 -37.50 -5.10
C PRO A 125 0.54 -37.38 -5.77
N ALA A 126 1.13 -38.50 -6.24
CA ALA A 126 2.41 -38.50 -6.93
C ALA A 126 2.34 -37.83 -8.30
N LEU A 127 1.28 -38.08 -9.07
CA LEU A 127 1.00 -37.36 -10.31
C LEU A 127 0.98 -35.84 -10.08
N CYS A 128 0.32 -35.40 -9.00
CA CYS A 128 0.27 -33.98 -8.65
C CYS A 128 1.66 -33.40 -8.33
N ASN A 129 2.43 -34.06 -7.45
CA ASN A 129 3.77 -33.56 -7.08
C ASN A 129 4.76 -33.62 -8.27
N LEU A 130 4.68 -34.66 -9.10
CA LEU A 130 5.45 -34.72 -10.34
C LEU A 130 5.08 -33.58 -11.29
N GLY A 131 3.79 -33.21 -11.35
CA GLY A 131 3.33 -32.03 -12.07
C GLY A 131 3.99 -30.75 -11.56
N VAL A 132 4.11 -30.60 -10.24
CA VAL A 132 4.83 -29.46 -9.63
C VAL A 132 6.31 -29.46 -10.00
N CYS A 133 6.97 -30.63 -10.03
CA CYS A 133 8.36 -30.75 -10.48
C CYS A 133 8.53 -30.25 -11.92
N TYR A 134 7.66 -30.64 -12.85
CA TYR A 134 7.71 -30.16 -14.23
C TYR A 134 7.31 -28.69 -14.38
N GLU A 135 6.41 -28.16 -13.54
CA GLU A 135 6.03 -26.74 -13.54
C GLU A 135 7.19 -25.85 -13.08
N SER A 136 7.89 -26.25 -12.02
CA SER A 136 9.01 -25.47 -11.44
C SER A 136 10.34 -25.72 -12.13
N GLY A 137 10.56 -26.91 -12.68
CA GLY A 137 11.85 -27.39 -13.18
C GLY A 137 12.75 -27.96 -12.08
N GLN A 138 12.18 -28.37 -10.94
CA GLN A 138 12.91 -28.98 -9.83
C GLN A 138 13.09 -30.47 -10.09
N GLY A 139 14.35 -30.93 -10.15
CA GLY A 139 14.69 -32.32 -10.38
C GLY A 139 14.41 -32.85 -11.79
N VAL A 140 13.80 -32.05 -12.66
CA VAL A 140 13.51 -32.33 -14.07
C VAL A 140 13.54 -31.03 -14.88
N GLU A 141 13.73 -31.14 -16.19
CA GLU A 141 13.59 -30.01 -17.09
C GLU A 141 12.16 -29.48 -17.08
N LYS A 142 12.00 -28.17 -16.95
CA LYS A 142 10.70 -27.50 -16.90
C LYS A 142 9.88 -27.78 -18.15
N ASN A 143 8.64 -28.25 -17.96
CA ASN A 143 7.72 -28.56 -19.05
C ASN A 143 6.26 -28.38 -18.59
N LEU A 144 5.66 -27.27 -18.98
CA LEU A 144 4.32 -26.90 -18.54
C LEU A 144 3.21 -27.77 -19.13
N GLU A 145 3.39 -28.28 -20.37
CA GLU A 145 2.43 -29.19 -21.02
C GLU A 145 2.37 -30.52 -20.27
N LYS A 146 3.52 -31.07 -19.88
CA LYS A 146 3.58 -32.27 -19.04
C LYS A 146 2.97 -32.05 -17.65
N ALA A 147 3.22 -30.88 -17.05
CA ALA A 147 2.60 -30.54 -15.78
C ALA A 147 1.05 -30.56 -15.89
N VAL A 148 0.50 -29.95 -16.94
CA VAL A 148 -0.96 -29.95 -17.21
C VAL A 148 -1.50 -31.38 -17.39
N GLU A 149 -0.80 -32.23 -18.14
CA GLU A 149 -1.20 -33.63 -18.33
C GLU A 149 -1.25 -34.38 -16.99
N LEU A 150 -0.20 -34.23 -16.18
CA LEU A 150 -0.12 -34.88 -14.87
C LEU A 150 -1.18 -34.37 -13.89
N TYR A 151 -1.44 -33.07 -13.86
CA TYR A 151 -2.54 -32.52 -13.06
C TYR A 151 -3.90 -33.00 -13.53
N ARG A 152 -4.11 -33.18 -14.84
CA ARG A 152 -5.35 -33.75 -15.38
C ARG A 152 -5.55 -35.20 -14.92
N ARG A 153 -4.52 -36.05 -15.03
CA ARG A 153 -4.57 -37.43 -14.53
C ARG A 153 -4.83 -37.47 -13.01
N ALA A 154 -4.14 -36.60 -12.25
CA ALA A 154 -4.40 -36.50 -10.80
C ALA A 154 -5.84 -36.08 -10.49
N ALA A 155 -6.39 -35.14 -11.27
CA ALA A 155 -7.79 -34.69 -11.15
C ALA A 155 -8.79 -35.78 -11.51
N GLU A 156 -8.54 -36.56 -12.55
CA GLU A 156 -9.33 -37.75 -12.96
C GLU A 156 -9.30 -38.83 -11.89
N GLY A 157 -8.14 -39.01 -11.22
CA GLY A 157 -8.00 -39.88 -10.05
C GLY A 157 -8.66 -39.32 -8.78
N GLY A 158 -9.43 -38.23 -8.88
CA GLY A 158 -10.19 -37.65 -7.77
C GLY A 158 -9.39 -36.79 -6.79
N TYR A 159 -8.09 -36.51 -7.06
CA TYR A 159 -7.25 -35.75 -6.14
C TYR A 159 -7.53 -34.24 -6.23
N PRO A 160 -8.04 -33.60 -5.14
CA PRO A 160 -8.51 -32.22 -5.20
C PRO A 160 -7.37 -31.21 -5.45
N MET A 161 -6.15 -31.49 -4.98
CA MET A 161 -5.02 -30.61 -5.22
C MET A 161 -4.60 -30.62 -6.69
N GLY A 162 -4.58 -31.80 -7.35
CA GLY A 162 -4.32 -31.90 -8.80
C GLY A 162 -5.35 -31.13 -9.62
N ARG A 163 -6.62 -31.23 -9.23
CA ARG A 163 -7.71 -30.47 -9.86
C ARG A 163 -7.55 -28.96 -9.64
N CYS A 164 -7.17 -28.54 -8.44
CA CYS A 164 -6.91 -27.13 -8.12
C CYS A 164 -5.73 -26.59 -8.96
N ASN A 165 -4.62 -27.34 -9.05
CA ASN A 165 -3.47 -26.94 -9.86
C ASN A 165 -3.82 -26.87 -11.35
N LEU A 166 -4.59 -27.82 -11.88
CA LEU A 166 -5.09 -27.77 -13.25
C LEU A 166 -5.92 -26.49 -13.50
N GLY A 167 -6.76 -26.11 -12.53
CA GLY A 167 -7.50 -24.85 -12.55
C GLY A 167 -6.58 -23.64 -12.62
N VAL A 168 -5.49 -23.61 -11.87
CA VAL A 168 -4.46 -22.55 -11.91
C VAL A 168 -3.80 -22.47 -13.29
N MET A 169 -3.47 -23.62 -13.91
CA MET A 169 -2.90 -23.67 -15.26
C MET A 169 -3.86 -23.05 -16.30
N TYR A 170 -5.17 -23.37 -16.23
CA TYR A 170 -6.18 -22.74 -17.09
C TYR A 170 -6.36 -21.25 -16.80
N PHE A 171 -6.27 -20.82 -15.54
CA PHE A 171 -6.47 -19.42 -15.14
C PHE A 171 -5.39 -18.51 -15.74
N PHE A 172 -4.13 -18.95 -15.71
CA PHE A 172 -3.00 -18.17 -16.24
C PHE A 172 -2.63 -18.51 -17.69
N GLY A 173 -3.17 -19.60 -18.28
CA GLY A 173 -2.79 -20.05 -19.61
C GLY A 173 -1.37 -20.63 -19.67
N GLN A 174 -0.96 -21.35 -18.62
CA GLN A 174 0.36 -21.95 -18.53
C GLN A 174 0.35 -23.40 -19.03
N GLY A 175 1.10 -23.71 -20.09
CA GLY A 175 1.11 -25.03 -20.72
C GLY A 175 -0.22 -25.47 -21.35
N VAL A 176 -1.21 -24.59 -21.36
CA VAL A 176 -2.56 -24.78 -21.90
C VAL A 176 -3.15 -23.42 -22.25
N GLU A 177 -4.08 -23.38 -23.22
CA GLU A 177 -4.81 -22.15 -23.54
C GLU A 177 -5.57 -21.63 -22.31
N LYS A 178 -5.50 -20.32 -22.08
CA LYS A 178 -6.21 -19.65 -20.97
C LYS A 178 -7.72 -19.84 -21.10
N ASP A 179 -8.35 -20.40 -20.08
CA ASP A 179 -9.79 -20.65 -20.03
C ASP A 179 -10.31 -20.45 -18.59
N LEU A 180 -10.82 -19.25 -18.32
CA LEU A 180 -11.33 -18.90 -16.99
C LEU A 180 -12.53 -19.75 -16.57
N LYS A 181 -13.37 -20.21 -17.53
CA LYS A 181 -14.53 -21.07 -17.22
C LYS A 181 -14.09 -22.45 -16.75
N LYS A 182 -13.10 -23.04 -17.43
CA LYS A 182 -12.52 -24.32 -17.00
C LYS A 182 -11.77 -24.16 -15.68
N ALA A 183 -11.08 -23.03 -15.45
CA ALA A 183 -10.42 -22.74 -14.18
C ALA A 183 -11.44 -22.72 -13.03
N ALA A 184 -12.49 -21.92 -13.14
CA ALA A 184 -13.54 -21.82 -12.13
C ALA A 184 -14.25 -23.16 -11.90
N TYR A 185 -14.50 -23.95 -12.94
CA TYR A 185 -15.05 -25.32 -12.82
C TYR A 185 -14.11 -26.23 -12.00
N CYS A 186 -12.81 -26.21 -12.30
CA CYS A 186 -11.83 -27.01 -11.55
C CYS A 186 -11.77 -26.59 -10.08
N PHE A 187 -11.80 -25.28 -9.81
CA PHE A 187 -11.83 -24.77 -8.42
C PHE A 187 -13.11 -25.16 -7.70
N ALA A 188 -14.28 -25.09 -8.37
CA ALA A 188 -15.55 -25.48 -7.78
C ALA A 188 -15.56 -26.96 -7.35
N GLN A 189 -15.11 -27.84 -8.24
CA GLN A 189 -15.03 -29.27 -7.95
C GLN A 189 -14.04 -29.62 -6.82
N ALA A 190 -12.93 -28.89 -6.72
CA ALA A 190 -11.98 -29.08 -5.63
C ALA A 190 -12.49 -28.46 -4.31
N ALA A 191 -13.25 -27.36 -4.38
CA ALA A 191 -13.88 -26.71 -3.23
C ALA A 191 -15.00 -27.59 -2.62
N GLU A 192 -15.76 -28.34 -3.42
CA GLU A 192 -16.75 -29.32 -2.95
C GLU A 192 -16.10 -30.37 -2.04
N GLN A 193 -14.82 -30.70 -2.27
CA GLN A 193 -14.04 -31.59 -1.41
C GLN A 193 -13.40 -30.85 -0.21
N ARG A 194 -13.86 -29.63 0.09
CA ARG A 194 -13.41 -28.79 1.20
C ARG A 194 -11.91 -28.45 1.18
N LEU A 195 -11.29 -28.38 0.00
CA LEU A 195 -9.92 -27.91 -0.13
C LEU A 195 -9.87 -26.37 0.08
N PRO A 196 -9.27 -25.84 1.17
CA PRO A 196 -9.34 -24.41 1.50
C PRO A 196 -8.75 -23.52 0.40
N ARG A 197 -7.67 -23.97 -0.24
CA ARG A 197 -7.05 -23.25 -1.38
C ARG A 197 -8.02 -23.13 -2.55
N ALA A 198 -8.78 -24.17 -2.86
CA ALA A 198 -9.75 -24.14 -3.96
C ALA A 198 -10.97 -23.27 -3.62
N GLN A 199 -11.45 -23.31 -2.37
CA GLN A 199 -12.49 -22.41 -1.88
C GLN A 199 -12.05 -20.95 -2.03
N TYR A 200 -10.83 -20.61 -1.62
CA TYR A 200 -10.26 -19.28 -1.82
C TYR A 200 -10.22 -18.88 -3.29
N LEU A 201 -9.66 -19.73 -4.18
CA LEU A 201 -9.52 -19.42 -5.60
C LEU A 201 -10.88 -19.28 -6.30
N LEU A 202 -11.87 -20.13 -5.94
CA LEU A 202 -13.24 -19.97 -6.42
C LEU A 202 -13.86 -18.67 -5.88
N GLY A 203 -13.58 -18.32 -4.64
CA GLY A 203 -13.99 -17.06 -4.05
C GLY A 203 -13.44 -15.86 -4.84
N VAL A 204 -12.17 -15.89 -5.25
CA VAL A 204 -11.57 -14.89 -6.14
C VAL A 204 -12.32 -14.85 -7.49
N CYS A 205 -12.59 -15.99 -8.11
CA CYS A 205 -13.36 -16.03 -9.34
C CYS A 205 -14.75 -15.40 -9.19
N CYS A 206 -15.45 -15.67 -8.09
CA CYS A 206 -16.77 -15.09 -7.80
C CYS A 206 -16.68 -13.60 -7.49
N GLU A 207 -15.62 -13.14 -6.81
CA GLU A 207 -15.45 -11.73 -6.48
C GLU A 207 -15.25 -10.84 -7.71
N PHE A 208 -14.49 -11.33 -8.70
CA PHE A 208 -14.12 -10.56 -9.90
C PHE A 208 -14.91 -10.92 -11.14
N GLY A 209 -15.67 -12.02 -11.14
CA GLY A 209 -16.41 -12.51 -12.30
C GLY A 209 -15.53 -13.30 -13.29
N ASP A 210 -14.44 -13.89 -12.81
CA ASP A 210 -13.49 -14.63 -13.63
C ASP A 210 -14.01 -16.04 -13.95
N GLY A 211 -14.59 -16.21 -15.13
CA GLY A 211 -15.15 -17.48 -15.62
C GLY A 211 -16.49 -17.90 -15.00
N VAL A 212 -17.00 -17.14 -14.06
CA VAL A 212 -18.32 -17.26 -13.43
C VAL A 212 -18.97 -15.88 -13.34
N GLU A 213 -20.27 -15.82 -13.10
CA GLU A 213 -20.95 -14.57 -12.80
C GLU A 213 -20.40 -13.98 -11.50
N GLN A 214 -20.21 -12.66 -11.50
CA GLN A 214 -19.73 -11.96 -10.32
C GLN A 214 -20.75 -12.05 -9.17
N ASP A 215 -20.32 -12.62 -8.06
CA ASP A 215 -21.15 -12.81 -6.85
C ASP A 215 -20.29 -12.64 -5.59
N VAL A 216 -20.32 -11.43 -5.04
CA VAL A 216 -19.55 -11.09 -3.83
C VAL A 216 -20.07 -11.85 -2.60
N SER A 217 -21.38 -12.14 -2.52
CA SER A 217 -21.97 -12.89 -1.40
C SER A 217 -21.46 -14.32 -1.37
N ARG A 218 -21.39 -14.95 -2.54
CA ARG A 218 -20.78 -16.28 -2.70
C ARG A 218 -19.28 -16.27 -2.40
N ALA A 219 -18.56 -15.25 -2.87
CA ALA A 219 -17.14 -15.08 -2.56
C ALA A 219 -16.90 -15.01 -1.04
N LEU A 220 -17.71 -14.20 -0.32
CA LEU A 220 -17.66 -14.09 1.14
C LEU A 220 -17.88 -15.44 1.85
N ALA A 221 -18.87 -16.23 1.41
CA ALA A 221 -19.12 -17.54 2.00
C ALA A 221 -17.90 -18.46 1.83
N LEU A 222 -17.33 -18.51 0.63
CA LEU A 222 -16.15 -19.32 0.31
C LEU A 222 -14.91 -18.87 1.09
N TYR A 223 -14.68 -17.56 1.20
CA TYR A 223 -13.57 -17.03 2.03
C TYR A 223 -13.77 -17.35 3.50
N ARG A 224 -14.99 -17.29 4.05
CA ARG A 224 -15.27 -17.66 5.44
C ARG A 224 -14.98 -19.14 5.70
N GLU A 225 -15.36 -20.02 4.79
CA GLU A 225 -15.07 -21.46 4.92
C GLU A 225 -13.56 -21.72 4.91
N ALA A 226 -12.84 -21.17 3.93
CA ALA A 226 -11.38 -21.31 3.83
C ALA A 226 -10.65 -20.66 5.00
N ALA A 227 -11.06 -19.47 5.44
CA ALA A 227 -10.50 -18.77 6.60
C ALA A 227 -10.74 -19.54 7.91
N GLY A 228 -11.92 -20.14 8.06
CA GLY A 228 -12.25 -21.02 9.19
C GLY A 228 -11.39 -22.28 9.25
N ALA A 229 -10.93 -22.78 8.11
CA ALA A 229 -9.93 -23.85 8.00
C ALA A 229 -8.48 -23.35 8.20
N GLY A 230 -8.28 -22.09 8.54
CA GLY A 230 -6.96 -21.49 8.79
C GLY A 230 -6.17 -21.11 7.54
N TYR A 231 -6.80 -20.99 6.35
CA TYR A 231 -6.10 -20.63 5.12
C TYR A 231 -5.78 -19.12 5.09
N PRO A 232 -4.48 -18.72 5.13
CA PRO A 232 -4.11 -17.33 5.38
C PRO A 232 -4.53 -16.36 4.26
N ASP A 233 -4.47 -16.81 2.99
CA ASP A 233 -4.91 -15.97 1.86
C ASP A 233 -6.39 -15.61 1.97
N ALA A 234 -7.23 -16.56 2.40
CA ALA A 234 -8.66 -16.34 2.59
C ALA A 234 -8.94 -15.43 3.80
N GLN A 235 -8.20 -15.61 4.90
CA GLN A 235 -8.28 -14.69 6.05
C GLN A 235 -7.94 -13.27 5.63
N CYS A 236 -6.85 -13.08 4.87
CA CYS A 236 -6.45 -11.79 4.36
C CYS A 236 -7.50 -11.19 3.40
N ALA A 237 -8.03 -11.98 2.45
CA ALA A 237 -9.07 -11.54 1.52
C ALA A 237 -10.36 -11.13 2.26
N LEU A 238 -10.80 -11.94 3.22
CA LEU A 238 -11.96 -11.62 4.06
C LEU A 238 -11.75 -10.32 4.84
N GLY A 239 -10.53 -10.11 5.40
CA GLY A 239 -10.14 -8.87 6.07
C GLY A 239 -10.24 -7.66 5.15
N VAL A 240 -9.81 -7.77 3.89
CA VAL A 240 -9.94 -6.69 2.88
C VAL A 240 -11.41 -6.38 2.60
N LEU A 241 -12.29 -7.38 2.50
CA LEU A 241 -13.72 -7.16 2.26
C LEU A 241 -14.39 -6.46 3.45
N HIS A 242 -14.05 -6.82 4.70
CA HIS A 242 -14.51 -6.12 5.90
C HIS A 242 -14.02 -4.68 5.95
N HIS A 243 -12.75 -4.42 5.61
CA HIS A 243 -12.20 -3.06 5.54
C HIS A 243 -12.92 -2.19 4.49
N GLN A 244 -13.27 -2.76 3.34
CA GLN A 244 -13.93 -2.04 2.25
C GLN A 244 -15.45 -1.93 2.40
N GLY A 245 -16.07 -2.70 3.29
CA GLY A 245 -17.53 -2.83 3.36
C GLY A 245 -18.14 -3.46 2.10
N LYS A 246 -17.40 -4.33 1.40
CA LYS A 246 -17.81 -4.92 0.13
C LYS A 246 -18.57 -6.23 0.37
N GLY A 247 -19.87 -6.21 0.17
CA GLY A 247 -20.75 -7.36 0.40
C GLY A 247 -20.99 -7.72 1.88
N VAL A 248 -20.42 -6.95 2.80
CA VAL A 248 -20.55 -7.06 4.25
C VAL A 248 -20.43 -5.64 4.83
N ASP A 249 -21.01 -5.41 6.01
CA ASP A 249 -20.82 -4.14 6.70
C ASP A 249 -19.33 -3.88 6.99
N GLN A 250 -18.91 -2.62 6.81
CA GLN A 250 -17.53 -2.26 7.09
C GLN A 250 -17.20 -2.46 8.56
N ASP A 251 -16.18 -3.27 8.83
CA ASP A 251 -15.66 -3.52 10.18
C ASP A 251 -14.13 -3.60 10.16
N ASP A 252 -13.49 -2.47 10.44
CA ASP A 252 -12.03 -2.38 10.46
C ASP A 252 -11.41 -3.18 11.62
N ARG A 253 -12.14 -3.40 12.73
CA ARG A 253 -11.64 -4.21 13.85
C ARG A 253 -11.57 -5.68 13.47
N GLU A 254 -12.62 -6.18 12.82
CA GLU A 254 -12.63 -7.54 12.29
C GLU A 254 -11.59 -7.73 11.18
N ALA A 255 -11.42 -6.73 10.31
CA ALA A 255 -10.35 -6.75 9.29
C ALA A 255 -8.96 -6.92 9.93
N VAL A 256 -8.65 -6.13 10.95
CA VAL A 256 -7.37 -6.22 11.68
C VAL A 256 -7.20 -7.58 12.36
N ARG A 257 -8.25 -8.14 12.96
CA ARG A 257 -8.21 -9.47 13.57
C ARG A 257 -7.82 -10.54 12.54
N LEU A 258 -8.45 -10.48 11.37
CA LEU A 258 -8.19 -11.41 10.26
C LEU A 258 -6.79 -11.22 9.66
N PHE A 259 -6.33 -9.97 9.47
CA PHE A 259 -4.95 -9.71 9.03
C PHE A 259 -3.92 -10.24 10.01
N ARG A 260 -4.16 -10.11 11.32
CA ARG A 260 -3.25 -10.64 12.34
C ARG A 260 -3.19 -12.16 12.28
N GLN A 261 -4.32 -12.85 12.18
CA GLN A 261 -4.37 -14.31 12.05
C GLN A 261 -3.61 -14.79 10.80
N ALA A 262 -3.85 -14.15 9.65
CA ALA A 262 -3.14 -14.48 8.42
C ALA A 262 -1.63 -14.21 8.50
N ALA A 263 -1.23 -13.12 9.17
CA ALA A 263 0.16 -12.74 9.38
C ALA A 263 0.89 -13.75 10.28
N GLU A 264 0.26 -14.17 11.39
CA GLU A 264 0.76 -15.24 12.28
C GLU A 264 0.87 -16.59 11.55
N GLY A 265 -0.01 -16.84 10.58
CA GLY A 265 0.07 -17.97 9.64
C GLY A 265 1.18 -17.85 8.59
N GLY A 266 2.01 -16.81 8.65
CA GLY A 266 3.17 -16.61 7.76
C GLY A 266 2.84 -15.98 6.42
N TYR A 267 1.69 -15.31 6.26
CA TYR A 267 1.30 -14.68 5.00
C TYR A 267 1.82 -13.23 4.88
N PRO A 268 2.82 -12.94 4.04
CA PRO A 268 3.48 -11.63 4.01
C PRO A 268 2.56 -10.46 3.64
N ARG A 269 1.59 -10.70 2.76
CA ARG A 269 0.60 -9.69 2.37
C ARG A 269 -0.26 -9.23 3.54
N ALA A 270 -0.57 -10.13 4.48
CA ALA A 270 -1.35 -9.80 5.67
C ALA A 270 -0.56 -8.88 6.62
N TRP A 271 0.74 -9.08 6.78
CA TRP A 271 1.62 -8.15 7.49
C TRP A 271 1.57 -6.74 6.89
N HIS A 272 1.55 -6.64 5.56
CA HIS A 272 1.43 -5.33 4.90
C HIS A 272 0.10 -4.63 5.23
N PHE A 273 -1.04 -5.32 5.14
CA PHE A 273 -2.34 -4.73 5.48
C PHE A 273 -2.44 -4.37 6.96
N LEU A 274 -1.90 -5.20 7.84
CA LEU A 274 -1.81 -4.90 9.27
C LEU A 274 -0.97 -3.64 9.52
N GLY A 275 0.15 -3.49 8.81
CA GLY A 275 0.99 -2.30 8.82
C GLY A 275 0.23 -1.05 8.39
N LEU A 276 -0.55 -1.12 7.31
CA LEU A 276 -1.41 -0.01 6.87
C LEU A 276 -2.47 0.34 7.93
N SER A 277 -3.04 -0.66 8.60
CA SER A 277 -4.02 -0.42 9.67
C SER A 277 -3.40 0.34 10.85
N TYR A 278 -2.19 -0.03 11.28
CA TYR A 278 -1.46 0.73 12.31
C TYR A 278 -1.02 2.12 11.85
N ASP A 279 -0.64 2.27 10.58
CA ASP A 279 -0.21 3.55 10.02
C ASP A 279 -1.35 4.57 9.97
N GLN A 280 -2.55 4.13 9.63
CA GLN A 280 -3.74 4.97 9.48
C GLN A 280 -4.61 5.05 10.74
N GLY A 281 -4.43 4.15 11.71
CA GLY A 281 -5.29 4.03 12.88
C GLY A 281 -6.67 3.42 12.55
N THR A 282 -6.76 2.58 11.50
CA THR A 282 -8.02 1.94 11.09
C THR A 282 -8.20 0.61 11.81
N GLY A 283 -9.22 0.51 12.65
CA GLY A 283 -9.53 -0.68 13.47
C GLY A 283 -8.57 -0.93 14.65
N VAL A 284 -7.47 -0.17 14.74
CA VAL A 284 -6.48 -0.17 15.83
C VAL A 284 -6.04 1.25 16.13
N GLU A 285 -5.40 1.47 17.28
CA GLU A 285 -4.75 2.74 17.59
C GLU A 285 -3.56 2.96 16.64
N GLN A 286 -3.45 4.20 16.13
CA GLN A 286 -2.36 4.57 15.22
C GLN A 286 -1.01 4.41 15.91
N ASN A 287 -0.10 3.67 15.28
CA ASN A 287 1.23 3.40 15.81
C ASN A 287 2.25 3.19 14.68
N ALA A 288 3.05 4.22 14.42
CA ALA A 288 4.05 4.19 13.35
C ALA A 288 5.13 3.12 13.55
N GLN A 289 5.53 2.81 14.80
CA GLN A 289 6.54 1.79 15.07
C GLN A 289 6.01 0.39 14.77
N GLU A 290 4.76 0.08 15.18
CA GLU A 290 4.13 -1.20 14.84
C GLU A 290 3.86 -1.30 13.33
N ALA A 291 3.47 -0.21 12.68
CA ALA A 291 3.33 -0.16 11.21
C ALA A 291 4.65 -0.53 10.52
N PHE A 292 5.77 0.10 10.94
CA PHE A 292 7.09 -0.23 10.41
C PHE A 292 7.49 -1.69 10.65
N ARG A 293 7.26 -2.25 11.85
CA ARG A 293 7.55 -3.67 12.14
C ARG A 293 6.78 -4.60 11.20
N CYS A 294 5.51 -4.30 10.98
CA CYS A 294 4.68 -5.06 10.06
C CYS A 294 5.17 -4.96 8.61
N PHE A 295 5.51 -3.76 8.12
CA PHE A 295 6.08 -3.60 6.78
C PHE A 295 7.41 -4.33 6.63
N LEU A 296 8.26 -4.28 7.64
CA LEU A 296 9.53 -5.00 7.65
C LEU A 296 9.33 -6.52 7.57
N ALA A 297 8.41 -7.07 8.35
CA ALA A 297 8.07 -8.49 8.31
C ALA A 297 7.52 -8.91 6.94
N ALA A 298 6.64 -8.11 6.35
CA ALA A 298 6.14 -8.33 4.99
C ALA A 298 7.25 -8.27 3.93
N ALA A 299 8.20 -7.34 4.08
CA ALA A 299 9.34 -7.19 3.18
C ALA A 299 10.36 -8.34 3.31
N GLN A 300 10.51 -8.90 4.51
CA GLN A 300 11.31 -10.13 4.74
C GLN A 300 10.66 -11.33 4.07
N GLY A 301 9.34 -11.40 4.02
CA GLY A 301 8.57 -12.38 3.25
C GLY A 301 8.47 -12.06 1.74
N ASP A 302 9.33 -11.16 1.23
CA ASP A 302 9.45 -10.77 -0.18
C ASP A 302 8.18 -10.15 -0.80
N TYR A 303 7.27 -9.58 0.01
CA TYR A 303 6.12 -8.86 -0.51
C TYR A 303 6.57 -7.50 -1.07
N THR A 304 6.47 -7.33 -2.39
CA THR A 304 7.11 -6.23 -3.13
C THR A 304 6.60 -4.83 -2.72
N GLU A 305 5.31 -4.67 -2.47
CA GLU A 305 4.74 -3.41 -1.99
C GLU A 305 5.30 -3.01 -0.62
N ALA A 306 5.48 -3.99 0.26
CA ALA A 306 6.05 -3.76 1.59
C ALA A 306 7.55 -3.43 1.53
N ILE A 307 8.29 -3.98 0.57
CA ILE A 307 9.70 -3.61 0.33
C ILE A 307 9.79 -2.11 0.06
N CYS A 308 8.96 -1.59 -0.84
CA CYS A 308 8.91 -0.16 -1.13
C CYS A 308 8.48 0.66 0.11
N GLN A 309 7.47 0.20 0.83
CA GLN A 309 6.95 0.89 2.02
C GLN A 309 7.98 0.93 3.16
N THR A 310 8.72 -0.15 3.38
CA THR A 310 9.84 -0.20 4.35
C THR A 310 10.93 0.82 3.98
N GLY A 311 11.29 0.91 2.70
CA GLY A 311 12.20 1.94 2.20
C GLY A 311 11.70 3.36 2.47
N MET A 312 10.39 3.61 2.32
CA MET A 312 9.76 4.90 2.65
C MET A 312 9.83 5.22 4.14
N CYS A 313 9.62 4.22 5.01
CA CYS A 313 9.74 4.38 6.45
C CYS A 313 11.16 4.83 6.85
N TYR A 314 12.20 4.21 6.32
CA TYR A 314 13.58 4.64 6.54
C TYR A 314 13.88 6.00 5.92
N TYR A 315 13.36 6.31 4.74
CA TYR A 315 13.63 7.58 4.05
C TYR A 315 13.10 8.79 4.82
N PHE A 316 11.89 8.68 5.38
CA PHE A 316 11.25 9.77 6.12
C PHE A 316 11.43 9.69 7.64
N GLY A 317 11.92 8.57 8.17
CA GLY A 317 12.00 8.35 9.61
C GLY A 317 10.62 8.07 10.23
N HIS A 318 9.75 7.36 9.50
CA HIS A 318 8.39 7.05 9.96
C HIS A 318 8.35 5.67 10.63
N GLY A 319 8.18 5.64 11.94
CA GLY A 319 8.22 4.43 12.74
C GLY A 319 9.61 3.79 12.91
N ALA A 320 10.61 4.30 12.23
CA ALA A 320 12.01 3.92 12.31
C ALA A 320 12.90 5.16 12.34
N GLU A 321 14.13 5.01 12.81
CA GLU A 321 15.14 6.06 12.66
C GLU A 321 15.42 6.29 11.16
N LYS A 322 15.59 7.58 10.81
CA LYS A 322 15.85 7.97 9.42
C LYS A 322 17.20 7.46 8.94
N ASP A 323 17.18 6.68 7.88
CA ASP A 323 18.35 6.03 7.31
C ASP A 323 18.24 5.95 5.78
N TYR A 324 18.97 6.81 5.09
CA TYR A 324 18.93 6.90 3.64
C TYR A 324 19.63 5.72 2.95
N ASP A 325 20.66 5.12 3.58
CA ASP A 325 21.40 4.00 3.00
C ASP A 325 20.50 2.76 2.96
N ARG A 326 19.81 2.46 4.07
CA ARG A 326 18.81 1.39 4.12
C ARG A 326 17.63 1.67 3.20
N ALA A 327 17.16 2.91 3.15
CA ALA A 327 16.06 3.28 2.24
C ALA A 327 16.43 2.97 0.78
N ALA A 328 17.63 3.38 0.34
CA ALA A 328 18.11 3.12 -1.01
C ALA A 328 18.29 1.62 -1.30
N GLU A 329 18.72 0.82 -0.32
CA GLU A 329 18.80 -0.64 -0.44
C GLU A 329 17.44 -1.27 -0.68
N TYR A 330 16.43 -0.91 0.15
CA TYR A 330 15.06 -1.42 -0.04
C TYR A 330 14.46 -0.97 -1.39
N PHE A 331 14.67 0.28 -1.79
CA PHE A 331 14.21 0.74 -3.10
C PHE A 331 14.91 0.00 -4.26
N ARG A 332 16.20 -0.35 -4.12
CA ARG A 332 16.93 -1.17 -5.09
C ARG A 332 16.34 -2.57 -5.20
N ARG A 333 16.10 -3.24 -4.06
CA ARG A 333 15.42 -4.55 -4.03
C ARG A 333 14.05 -4.50 -4.71
N GLY A 334 13.27 -3.44 -4.48
CA GLY A 334 11.99 -3.24 -5.16
C GLY A 334 12.13 -2.96 -6.66
N ALA A 335 13.14 -2.18 -7.07
CA ALA A 335 13.42 -1.88 -8.47
C ALA A 335 13.90 -3.10 -9.28
N GLU A 336 14.65 -4.02 -8.66
CA GLU A 336 15.05 -5.31 -9.24
C GLU A 336 13.83 -6.21 -9.52
N ARG A 337 12.75 -6.07 -8.74
CA ARG A 337 11.45 -6.73 -8.94
C ARG A 337 10.50 -5.96 -9.85
N GLU A 338 11.04 -5.01 -10.61
CA GLU A 338 10.30 -4.14 -11.53
C GLU A 338 9.14 -3.37 -10.87
N HIS A 339 9.23 -3.09 -9.56
CA HIS A 339 8.21 -2.30 -8.86
C HIS A 339 8.33 -0.81 -9.21
N PRO A 340 7.33 -0.20 -9.91
CA PRO A 340 7.49 1.13 -10.52
C PRO A 340 7.71 2.24 -9.49
N ARG A 341 7.01 2.19 -8.35
CA ARG A 341 7.19 3.18 -7.27
C ARG A 341 8.58 3.09 -6.63
N ALA A 342 9.11 1.87 -6.46
CA ALA A 342 10.47 1.68 -5.93
C ALA A 342 11.52 2.23 -6.90
N MET A 343 11.35 2.01 -8.21
CA MET A 343 12.21 2.64 -9.24
C MET A 343 12.18 4.16 -9.15
N THR A 344 10.99 4.75 -9.00
CA THR A 344 10.85 6.20 -8.85
C THR A 344 11.57 6.69 -7.60
N ARG A 345 11.39 6.02 -6.45
CA ARG A 345 12.07 6.40 -5.19
C ARG A 345 13.58 6.24 -5.26
N LEU A 346 14.06 5.15 -5.86
CA LEU A 346 15.49 4.97 -6.09
C LEU A 346 16.06 6.04 -7.03
N GLY A 347 15.29 6.43 -8.06
CA GLY A 347 15.62 7.56 -8.93
C GLY A 347 15.77 8.87 -8.15
N VAL A 348 14.88 9.15 -7.20
CA VAL A 348 14.98 10.30 -6.29
C VAL A 348 16.24 10.21 -5.43
N CYS A 349 16.60 9.02 -4.93
CA CYS A 349 17.84 8.82 -4.18
C CYS A 349 19.07 9.16 -5.03
N TYR A 350 19.15 8.69 -6.27
CA TYR A 350 20.25 9.04 -7.18
C TYR A 350 20.24 10.52 -7.59
N GLU A 351 19.08 11.14 -7.74
CA GLU A 351 18.98 12.56 -8.08
C GLU A 351 19.49 13.46 -6.95
N THR A 352 19.22 13.08 -5.69
CA THR A 352 19.54 13.89 -4.51
C THR A 352 20.83 13.49 -3.81
N GLY A 353 21.37 12.30 -4.08
CA GLY A 353 22.51 11.74 -3.36
C GLY A 353 22.16 11.18 -1.97
N HIS A 354 20.89 10.82 -1.74
CA HIS A 354 20.45 10.24 -0.47
C HIS A 354 20.67 8.72 -0.44
N GLY A 355 21.61 8.25 0.38
CA GLY A 355 21.94 6.83 0.54
C GLY A 355 22.63 6.19 -0.67
N VAL A 356 22.99 6.98 -1.66
CA VAL A 356 23.76 6.59 -2.85
C VAL A 356 24.56 7.79 -3.35
N GLU A 357 25.62 7.56 -4.09
CA GLU A 357 26.32 8.62 -4.82
C GLU A 357 25.37 9.25 -5.84
N GLN A 358 25.36 10.57 -5.92
CA GLN A 358 24.49 11.31 -6.82
C GLN A 358 24.80 10.97 -8.29
N ASP A 359 23.79 10.51 -9.02
CA ASP A 359 23.89 10.13 -10.43
C ASP A 359 22.59 10.46 -11.18
N VAL A 360 22.57 11.61 -11.81
CA VAL A 360 21.41 12.13 -12.55
C VAL A 360 21.04 11.25 -13.76
N GLN A 361 22.02 10.55 -14.37
CA GLN A 361 21.77 9.69 -15.52
C GLN A 361 21.08 8.40 -15.09
N ARG A 362 21.51 7.81 -13.98
CA ARG A 362 20.81 6.67 -13.37
C ARG A 362 19.41 7.04 -12.92
N ALA A 363 19.23 8.22 -12.31
CA ALA A 363 17.91 8.72 -11.93
C ALA A 363 16.97 8.79 -13.15
N GLU A 364 17.44 9.38 -14.26
CA GLU A 364 16.67 9.46 -15.50
C GLU A 364 16.29 8.09 -16.04
N GLY A 365 17.24 7.15 -16.09
CA GLY A 365 16.98 5.77 -16.52
C GLY A 365 15.89 5.07 -15.70
N LEU A 366 15.92 5.24 -14.39
CA LEU A 366 14.92 4.69 -13.48
C LEU A 366 13.54 5.34 -13.68
N TYR A 367 13.47 6.65 -13.84
CA TYR A 367 12.21 7.36 -14.11
C TYR A 367 11.59 6.94 -15.44
N ARG A 368 12.42 6.77 -16.51
CA ARG A 368 11.94 6.27 -17.80
C ARG A 368 11.40 4.85 -17.72
N ARG A 369 12.06 3.96 -16.96
CA ARG A 369 11.56 2.60 -16.72
C ARG A 369 10.25 2.61 -15.92
N ALA A 370 10.18 3.37 -14.84
CA ALA A 370 8.97 3.51 -14.04
C ALA A 370 7.80 4.05 -14.88
N MET A 371 8.04 5.07 -15.72
CA MET A 371 7.07 5.61 -16.65
C MET A 371 6.58 4.57 -17.68
N ALA A 372 7.46 3.74 -18.20
CA ALA A 372 7.11 2.67 -19.14
C ALA A 372 6.16 1.63 -18.50
N LEU A 373 6.27 1.43 -17.18
CA LEU A 373 5.36 0.60 -16.37
C LEU A 373 4.10 1.36 -15.89
N GLY A 374 3.91 2.59 -16.36
CA GLY A 374 2.70 3.39 -16.10
C GLY A 374 2.74 4.24 -14.83
N GLU A 375 3.89 4.33 -14.13
CA GLU A 375 4.03 5.12 -12.91
C GLU A 375 4.03 6.63 -13.22
N LEU A 376 2.99 7.30 -12.75
CA LEU A 376 2.79 8.73 -13.03
C LEU A 376 3.73 9.63 -12.23
N GLU A 377 4.13 9.22 -11.03
CA GLU A 377 5.10 9.96 -10.23
C GLU A 377 6.49 9.91 -10.86
N GLY A 378 6.89 8.76 -11.43
CA GLY A 378 8.12 8.64 -12.23
C GLY A 378 8.11 9.54 -13.44
N GLN A 379 6.98 9.62 -14.14
CA GLN A 379 6.78 10.53 -15.27
C GLN A 379 6.89 12.02 -14.86
N TYR A 380 6.32 12.38 -13.71
CA TYR A 380 6.43 13.71 -13.13
C TYR A 380 7.88 14.05 -12.72
N CYS A 381 8.58 13.13 -12.05
CA CYS A 381 9.98 13.31 -11.66
C CYS A 381 10.89 13.50 -12.87
N LEU A 382 10.69 12.68 -13.93
CA LEU A 382 11.41 12.84 -15.19
C LEU A 382 11.19 14.23 -15.80
N ALA A 383 9.95 14.71 -15.84
CA ALA A 383 9.64 16.03 -16.34
C ALA A 383 10.32 17.14 -15.52
N GLY A 384 10.35 17.00 -14.20
CA GLY A 384 11.07 17.90 -13.30
C GLY A 384 12.57 17.94 -13.58
N LEU A 385 13.16 16.79 -13.82
CA LEU A 385 14.59 16.65 -14.15
C LEU A 385 14.92 17.26 -15.49
N LEU A 386 14.13 17.01 -16.53
CA LEU A 386 14.32 17.55 -17.88
C LEU A 386 14.17 19.08 -17.92
N ARG A 387 13.26 19.67 -17.13
CA ARG A 387 13.09 21.12 -17.04
C ARG A 387 14.30 21.85 -16.45
N ARG A 388 15.18 21.17 -15.71
CA ARG A 388 16.43 21.78 -15.20
C ARG A 388 17.54 21.85 -16.22
N ARG A 389 17.39 21.15 -17.34
CA ARG A 389 18.31 21.28 -18.49
C ARG A 389 18.09 22.61 -19.20
N LYS A 390 19.12 23.10 -19.89
CA LYS A 390 19.05 24.39 -20.59
C LYS A 390 18.70 24.26 -22.08
N ASP A 391 18.23 23.09 -22.50
CA ASP A 391 17.92 22.84 -23.90
C ASP A 391 16.41 22.82 -24.16
N PRO A 392 15.97 23.43 -25.27
CA PRO A 392 14.53 23.55 -25.60
C PRO A 392 13.84 22.22 -25.90
N GLU A 393 14.59 21.18 -26.28
CA GLU A 393 14.01 19.86 -26.57
C GLU A 393 13.60 19.15 -25.28
N SER A 394 14.48 19.15 -24.27
CA SER A 394 14.14 18.66 -22.93
C SER A 394 12.93 19.38 -22.34
N HIS A 395 12.80 20.70 -22.53
CA HIS A 395 11.64 21.45 -22.05
C HIS A 395 10.35 21.04 -22.78
N ARG A 396 10.40 20.78 -24.08
CA ARG A 396 9.25 20.27 -24.84
C ARG A 396 8.85 18.87 -24.39
N GLU A 397 9.83 17.99 -24.19
CA GLU A 397 9.58 16.65 -23.66
C GLU A 397 8.94 16.74 -22.26
N ALA A 398 9.49 17.57 -21.36
CA ALA A 398 8.96 17.76 -20.01
C ALA A 398 7.50 18.24 -20.00
N ALA A 399 7.18 19.25 -20.82
CA ALA A 399 5.81 19.74 -20.91
C ALA A 399 4.83 18.67 -21.43
N ARG A 400 5.26 17.84 -22.40
CA ARG A 400 4.48 16.70 -22.89
C ARG A 400 4.27 15.64 -21.80
N LEU A 401 5.31 15.32 -21.06
CA LEU A 401 5.26 14.35 -19.97
C LEU A 401 4.32 14.78 -18.84
N LEU A 402 4.20 16.08 -18.55
CA LEU A 402 3.30 16.60 -17.51
C LEU A 402 1.81 16.48 -17.87
N GLN A 403 1.45 16.31 -19.15
CA GLN A 403 0.04 16.31 -19.59
C GLN A 403 -0.76 15.16 -18.94
N LYS A 404 -0.26 13.92 -18.99
CA LYS A 404 -0.98 12.75 -18.45
C LYS A 404 -1.14 12.82 -16.92
N PRO A 405 -0.09 13.06 -16.10
CA PRO A 405 -0.24 13.25 -14.67
C PRO A 405 -1.18 14.40 -14.28
N ALA A 406 -1.12 15.52 -15.02
CA ALA A 406 -2.02 16.66 -14.78
C ALA A 406 -3.47 16.35 -15.15
N ALA A 407 -3.71 15.60 -16.23
CA ALA A 407 -5.05 15.18 -16.65
C ALA A 407 -5.70 14.25 -15.63
N VAL A 408 -4.96 13.29 -15.08
CA VAL A 408 -5.40 12.38 -14.02
C VAL A 408 -5.66 13.10 -12.69
N GLY A 409 -5.17 14.33 -12.53
CA GLY A 409 -5.47 15.14 -11.37
C GLY A 409 -4.30 15.37 -10.40
N MET A 410 -3.06 14.98 -10.73
CA MET A 410 -1.91 15.19 -9.85
C MET A 410 -1.64 16.69 -9.65
N PRO A 411 -1.80 17.26 -8.41
CA PRO A 411 -1.72 18.70 -8.19
C PRO A 411 -0.36 19.30 -8.54
N ARG A 412 0.71 18.60 -8.22
CA ARG A 412 2.09 19.01 -8.53
C ARG A 412 2.34 19.08 -10.04
N ALA A 413 1.79 18.14 -10.82
CA ALA A 413 1.91 18.14 -12.27
C ALA A 413 1.07 19.24 -12.90
N GLN A 414 -0.15 19.49 -12.40
CA GLN A 414 -0.99 20.61 -12.81
C GLN A 414 -0.28 21.95 -12.57
N TYR A 415 0.31 22.12 -11.39
CA TYR A 415 1.09 23.32 -11.09
C TYR A 415 2.25 23.51 -12.07
N LEU A 416 3.10 22.47 -12.27
CA LEU A 416 4.25 22.59 -13.19
C LEU A 416 3.83 22.82 -14.64
N LEU A 417 2.77 22.18 -15.10
CA LEU A 417 2.23 22.42 -16.44
C LEU A 417 1.67 23.84 -16.58
N GLY A 418 1.04 24.37 -15.51
CA GLY A 418 0.64 25.76 -15.41
C GLY A 418 1.83 26.71 -15.58
N VAL A 419 2.96 26.42 -14.91
CA VAL A 419 4.20 27.19 -15.05
C VAL A 419 4.72 27.14 -16.49
N CYS A 420 4.68 25.97 -17.15
CA CYS A 420 5.07 25.85 -18.57
C CYS A 420 4.21 26.75 -19.47
N TYR A 421 2.89 26.78 -19.27
CA TYR A 421 2.01 27.68 -20.04
C TYR A 421 2.15 29.16 -19.67
N GLU A 422 2.53 29.49 -18.46
CA GLU A 422 2.79 30.88 -18.02
C GLU A 422 4.05 31.44 -18.69
N THR A 423 5.11 30.65 -18.68
CA THR A 423 6.43 31.08 -19.18
C THR A 423 6.62 30.86 -20.67
N GLY A 424 5.92 29.92 -21.27
CA GLY A 424 6.16 29.44 -22.63
C GLY A 424 7.26 28.37 -22.69
N ASP A 425 7.56 27.72 -21.56
CA ASP A 425 8.64 26.77 -21.43
C ASP A 425 8.21 25.39 -21.98
N GLY A 426 8.73 25.02 -23.13
CA GLY A 426 8.41 23.78 -23.84
C GLY A 426 7.03 23.74 -24.51
N VAL A 427 6.19 24.73 -24.32
CA VAL A 427 4.87 24.90 -24.93
C VAL A 427 4.64 26.36 -25.33
N GLU A 428 3.67 26.61 -26.20
CA GLU A 428 3.23 27.97 -26.50
C GLU A 428 2.69 28.66 -25.24
N LYS A 429 3.10 29.89 -25.00
CA LYS A 429 2.62 30.68 -23.85
C LYS A 429 1.11 30.92 -23.94
N LYS A 430 0.37 30.40 -22.95
CA LYS A 430 -1.10 30.46 -22.89
C LYS A 430 -1.57 30.82 -21.48
N PRO A 431 -1.62 32.12 -21.09
CA PRO A 431 -1.92 32.51 -19.70
C PRO A 431 -3.27 31.99 -19.18
N ARG A 432 -4.30 31.88 -20.04
CA ARG A 432 -5.58 31.30 -19.64
C ARG A 432 -5.47 29.82 -19.25
N TYR A 433 -4.68 29.04 -19.98
CA TYR A 433 -4.41 27.64 -19.65
C TYR A 433 -3.55 27.52 -18.37
N ALA A 434 -2.59 28.43 -18.17
CA ALA A 434 -1.82 28.50 -16.94
C ALA A 434 -2.73 28.71 -15.73
N ALA A 435 -3.60 29.72 -15.78
CA ALA A 435 -4.57 30.00 -14.72
C ALA A 435 -5.53 28.83 -14.47
N TYR A 436 -5.99 28.15 -15.54
CA TYR A 436 -6.83 26.95 -15.42
C TYR A 436 -6.09 25.81 -14.72
N MET A 437 -4.84 25.53 -15.04
CA MET A 437 -4.03 24.50 -14.39
C MET A 437 -3.76 24.84 -12.92
N TYR A 438 -3.43 26.09 -12.61
CA TYR A 438 -3.29 26.57 -11.24
C TYR A 438 -4.59 26.43 -10.44
N HIS A 439 -5.72 26.75 -11.05
CA HIS A 439 -7.04 26.61 -10.41
C HIS A 439 -7.32 25.14 -10.02
N ARG A 440 -7.07 24.19 -10.93
CA ARG A 440 -7.24 22.77 -10.66
C ARG A 440 -6.35 22.29 -9.50
N ALA A 441 -5.09 22.72 -9.46
CA ALA A 441 -4.17 22.39 -8.37
C ALA A 441 -4.56 23.08 -7.06
N ALA A 442 -5.01 24.34 -7.11
CA ALA A 442 -5.44 25.12 -5.94
C ALA A 442 -6.70 24.52 -5.26
N LEU A 443 -7.63 23.97 -6.05
CA LEU A 443 -8.80 23.24 -5.50
C LEU A 443 -8.39 22.04 -4.65
N GLN A 444 -7.27 21.42 -4.96
CA GLN A 444 -6.71 20.29 -4.23
C GLN A 444 -5.73 20.71 -3.10
N GLY A 445 -5.69 22.01 -2.81
CA GLY A 445 -4.89 22.50 -1.69
C GLY A 445 -3.41 22.78 -2.00
N HIS A 446 -2.97 22.83 -3.26
CA HIS A 446 -1.56 23.06 -3.58
C HIS A 446 -1.17 24.55 -3.33
N PRO A 447 -0.29 24.86 -2.35
CA PRO A 447 -0.08 26.24 -1.91
C PRO A 447 0.57 27.14 -2.96
N GLU A 448 1.56 26.64 -3.72
CA GLU A 448 2.20 27.40 -4.76
C GLU A 448 1.25 27.69 -5.95
N ALA A 449 0.31 26.77 -6.20
CA ALA A 449 -0.72 26.99 -7.20
C ALA A 449 -1.74 28.04 -6.75
N MET A 450 -2.12 28.06 -5.47
CA MET A 450 -2.96 29.12 -4.90
C MET A 450 -2.27 30.48 -5.00
N LEU A 451 -0.98 30.55 -4.68
CA LEU A 451 -0.18 31.77 -4.84
C LEU A 451 -0.16 32.25 -6.29
N ARG A 452 0.14 31.37 -7.25
CA ARG A 452 0.20 31.72 -8.68
C ARG A 452 -1.17 32.14 -9.22
N LEU A 453 -2.22 31.42 -8.84
CA LEU A 453 -3.59 31.79 -9.22
C LEU A 453 -3.99 33.13 -8.62
N GLY A 454 -3.63 33.40 -7.36
CA GLY A 454 -3.81 34.70 -6.72
C GLY A 454 -3.13 35.83 -7.52
N ILE A 455 -1.91 35.60 -8.01
CA ILE A 455 -1.21 36.55 -8.89
C ILE A 455 -2.00 36.76 -10.19
N CYS A 456 -2.54 35.70 -10.78
CA CYS A 456 -3.37 35.82 -11.98
C CYS A 456 -4.59 36.72 -11.76
N TYR A 457 -5.33 36.54 -10.65
CA TYR A 457 -6.48 37.38 -10.30
C TYR A 457 -6.09 38.81 -9.88
N GLU A 458 -4.94 38.98 -9.23
CA GLU A 458 -4.44 40.31 -8.87
C GLU A 458 -4.07 41.17 -10.09
N THR A 459 -3.44 40.52 -11.06
CA THR A 459 -2.92 41.21 -12.25
C THR A 459 -3.88 41.22 -13.46
N GLY A 460 -4.83 40.28 -13.50
CA GLY A 460 -5.70 40.05 -14.64
C GLY A 460 -5.04 39.25 -15.77
N VAL A 461 -3.88 38.61 -15.52
CA VAL A 461 -3.18 37.79 -16.50
C VAL A 461 -3.76 36.38 -16.52
N GLY A 462 -4.44 36.04 -17.61
CA GLY A 462 -5.09 34.73 -17.78
C GLY A 462 -6.45 34.58 -17.11
N THR A 463 -6.89 35.56 -16.29
CA THR A 463 -8.20 35.67 -15.67
C THR A 463 -8.70 37.10 -15.77
N GLU A 464 -9.96 37.34 -15.46
CA GLU A 464 -10.43 38.69 -15.13
C GLU A 464 -9.81 39.12 -13.81
N LYS A 465 -9.50 40.42 -13.71
CA LYS A 465 -8.89 40.96 -12.47
C LYS A 465 -9.90 40.98 -11.34
N ASP A 466 -9.57 40.28 -10.25
CA ASP A 466 -10.37 40.25 -9.02
C ASP A 466 -9.47 40.15 -7.78
N PRO A 467 -9.12 41.32 -7.19
CA PRO A 467 -8.27 41.33 -6.00
C PRO A 467 -8.90 40.66 -4.76
N ALA A 468 -10.24 40.52 -4.68
CA ALA A 468 -10.88 39.86 -3.55
C ALA A 468 -10.66 38.33 -3.60
N ILE A 469 -10.78 37.74 -4.79
CA ILE A 469 -10.40 36.33 -5.01
C ILE A 469 -8.91 36.14 -4.73
N ALA A 470 -8.06 37.07 -5.21
CA ALA A 470 -6.61 37.01 -4.95
C ALA A 470 -6.30 37.02 -3.45
N ALA A 471 -6.95 37.89 -2.65
CA ALA A 471 -6.76 37.95 -1.20
C ALA A 471 -7.15 36.65 -0.50
N ASN A 472 -8.26 36.02 -0.93
CA ASN A 472 -8.69 34.72 -0.39
C ASN A 472 -7.65 33.63 -0.69
N LEU A 473 -7.17 33.55 -1.93
CA LEU A 473 -6.16 32.56 -2.35
C LEU A 473 -4.84 32.76 -1.60
N TYR A 474 -4.38 34.00 -1.43
CA TYR A 474 -3.18 34.28 -0.64
C TYR A 474 -3.34 33.93 0.83
N ARG A 475 -4.53 34.16 1.42
CA ARG A 475 -4.82 33.75 2.81
C ARG A 475 -4.69 32.25 2.96
N ARG A 476 -5.35 31.48 2.10
CA ARG A 476 -5.28 30.01 2.14
C ARG A 476 -3.86 29.47 1.92
N ALA A 477 -3.11 30.08 0.99
CA ALA A 477 -1.71 29.72 0.77
C ALA A 477 -0.82 30.07 1.98
N ALA A 478 -1.07 31.21 2.62
CA ALA A 478 -0.37 31.67 3.83
C ALA A 478 -0.63 30.77 5.04
N GLU A 479 -1.85 30.28 5.21
CA GLU A 479 -2.26 29.30 6.24
C GLU A 479 -1.50 27.98 6.07
N GLN A 480 -1.15 27.62 4.83
CA GLN A 480 -0.33 26.43 4.50
C GLN A 480 1.18 26.71 4.49
N GLY A 481 1.60 27.86 5.01
CA GLY A 481 3.02 28.16 5.20
C GLY A 481 3.70 28.95 4.06
N SER A 482 2.96 29.44 3.05
CA SER A 482 3.56 30.24 1.99
C SER A 482 3.87 31.66 2.46
N ASP A 483 5.14 31.95 2.78
CA ASP A 483 5.56 33.26 3.25
C ASP A 483 5.44 34.36 2.17
N LEU A 484 5.64 33.98 0.90
CA LEU A 484 5.42 34.89 -0.22
C LEU A 484 3.94 35.28 -0.34
N ALA A 485 3.02 34.33 -0.10
CA ALA A 485 1.58 34.63 -0.08
C ALA A 485 1.21 35.54 1.08
N ARG A 486 1.85 35.39 2.26
CA ARG A 486 1.68 36.31 3.41
C ARG A 486 2.05 37.74 3.00
N CYS A 487 3.22 37.95 2.37
CA CYS A 487 3.64 39.26 1.92
C CYS A 487 2.71 39.84 0.85
N ARG A 488 2.22 39.01 -0.07
CA ARG A 488 1.24 39.44 -1.09
C ARG A 488 -0.08 39.87 -0.44
N LEU A 489 -0.59 39.12 0.54
CA LEU A 489 -1.79 39.47 1.28
C LEU A 489 -1.58 40.76 2.09
N GLY A 490 -0.40 40.93 2.72
CA GLY A 490 -0.03 42.17 3.41
C GLY A 490 -0.12 43.38 2.48
N ARG A 491 0.32 43.25 1.24
CA ARG A 491 0.21 44.33 0.24
C ARG A 491 -1.25 44.67 -0.09
N LEU A 492 -2.13 43.67 -0.19
CA LEU A 492 -3.55 43.93 -0.43
C LEU A 492 -4.20 44.64 0.74
N TYR A 493 -3.86 44.31 1.99
CA TYR A 493 -4.33 45.05 3.17
C TYR A 493 -3.75 46.46 3.27
N GLU A 494 -2.46 46.66 2.93
CA GLU A 494 -1.83 47.99 2.87
C GLU A 494 -2.56 48.93 1.90
N GLN A 495 -2.94 48.38 0.75
CA GLN A 495 -3.54 49.17 -0.35
C GLN A 495 -5.08 49.22 -0.33
N GLY A 496 -5.74 48.37 0.45
CA GLY A 496 -7.20 48.22 0.43
C GLY A 496 -7.72 47.61 -0.87
N LEU A 497 -6.96 46.71 -1.47
CA LEU A 497 -7.33 46.07 -2.76
C LEU A 497 -8.01 44.73 -2.51
N GLY A 498 -9.32 44.65 -2.79
CA GLY A 498 -10.11 43.44 -2.59
C GLY A 498 -10.35 43.04 -1.12
N VAL A 499 -9.81 43.80 -0.20
CA VAL A 499 -10.00 43.73 1.24
C VAL A 499 -10.06 45.15 1.81
N GLU A 500 -10.68 45.33 2.96
CA GLU A 500 -10.63 46.61 3.67
C GLU A 500 -9.19 46.95 4.06
N ARG A 501 -8.79 48.21 3.91
CA ARG A 501 -7.44 48.66 4.24
C ARG A 501 -7.18 48.51 5.74
N ASP A 502 -6.15 47.72 6.07
CA ASP A 502 -5.77 47.44 7.45
C ASP A 502 -4.23 47.38 7.57
N LEU A 503 -3.65 48.50 7.99
CA LEU A 503 -2.21 48.63 8.14
C LEU A 503 -1.63 47.75 9.27
N ARG A 504 -2.42 47.44 10.32
CA ARG A 504 -1.97 46.58 11.41
C ARG A 504 -1.83 45.13 10.92
N ARG A 505 -2.84 44.64 10.21
CA ARG A 505 -2.75 43.31 9.57
C ARG A 505 -1.62 43.23 8.54
N ALA A 506 -1.42 44.31 7.79
CA ALA A 506 -0.30 44.39 6.83
C ALA A 506 1.04 44.29 7.57
N GLU A 507 1.20 44.98 8.72
CA GLU A 507 2.39 44.93 9.56
C GLU A 507 2.68 43.50 10.03
N GLU A 508 1.70 42.80 10.62
CA GLU A 508 1.84 41.42 11.12
C GLU A 508 2.30 40.46 9.99
N LEU A 509 1.70 40.58 8.82
CA LEU A 509 2.03 39.75 7.66
C LEU A 509 3.43 40.03 7.12
N TYR A 510 3.87 41.27 7.08
CA TYR A 510 5.22 41.64 6.66
C TYR A 510 6.28 41.29 7.70
N GLU A 511 5.95 41.35 9.01
CA GLU A 511 6.84 40.84 10.07
C GLU A 511 7.10 39.36 9.91
N ALA A 512 6.05 38.56 9.67
CA ALA A 512 6.21 37.14 9.42
C ALA A 512 7.06 36.87 8.16
N GLY A 513 6.83 37.61 7.07
CA GLY A 513 7.62 37.54 5.84
C GLY A 513 9.09 37.95 6.05
N THR A 514 9.34 38.97 6.88
CA THR A 514 10.69 39.41 7.22
C THR A 514 11.45 38.35 8.03
N ARG A 515 10.80 37.72 9.01
CA ARG A 515 11.37 36.60 9.77
C ARG A 515 11.71 35.41 8.88
N ALA A 516 10.91 35.17 7.84
CA ALA A 516 11.13 34.12 6.85
C ALA A 516 12.15 34.52 5.76
N GLY A 517 12.68 35.75 5.77
CA GLY A 517 13.67 36.22 4.80
C GLY A 517 13.10 36.54 3.40
N VAL A 518 11.79 36.81 3.28
CA VAL A 518 11.17 37.15 1.99
C VAL A 518 11.72 38.49 1.51
N SER A 519 12.25 38.52 0.27
CA SER A 519 12.80 39.72 -0.34
C SER A 519 11.75 40.85 -0.41
N GLY A 520 12.13 42.06 0.02
CA GLY A 520 11.28 43.25 0.03
C GLY A 520 10.25 43.31 1.19
N ALA A 521 10.19 42.26 2.04
CA ALA A 521 9.27 42.25 3.19
C ALA A 521 9.66 43.27 4.25
N LYS A 522 10.97 43.46 4.50
CA LYS A 522 11.48 44.43 5.48
C LYS A 522 11.19 45.87 5.08
N GLU A 523 11.43 46.22 3.83
CA GLU A 523 11.14 47.54 3.28
C GLU A 523 9.64 47.84 3.32
N ALA A 524 8.81 46.84 3.06
CA ALA A 524 7.35 46.95 3.16
C ALA A 524 6.90 47.16 4.62
N LEU A 525 7.52 46.43 5.56
CA LEU A 525 7.28 46.56 7.01
C LEU A 525 7.64 47.96 7.51
N ASP A 526 8.84 48.46 7.15
CA ASP A 526 9.29 49.78 7.55
C ASP A 526 8.36 50.88 7.02
N ARG A 527 7.92 50.76 5.78
CA ARG A 527 6.94 51.67 5.15
C ARG A 527 5.58 51.67 5.90
N VAL A 528 5.07 50.49 6.24
CA VAL A 528 3.78 50.36 6.96
C VAL A 528 3.90 50.92 8.38
N ARG A 529 5.00 50.68 9.08
CA ARG A 529 5.27 51.24 10.41
C ARG A 529 5.37 52.76 10.39
N ALA A 530 6.04 53.31 9.37
CA ALA A 530 6.06 54.78 9.16
C ALA A 530 4.66 55.34 8.93
N ALA A 531 3.81 54.65 8.16
CA ALA A 531 2.44 55.06 7.91
C ALA A 531 1.57 54.98 9.18
N LEU A 532 1.79 53.97 10.03
CA LEU A 532 1.06 53.83 11.34
C LEU A 532 1.51 54.88 12.37
N ALA A 533 2.77 55.33 12.30
CA ALA A 533 3.32 56.38 13.18
C ALA A 533 3.00 57.80 12.71
N ALA A 534 2.59 57.99 11.47
CA ALA A 534 2.19 59.28 10.94
C ALA A 534 0.92 59.79 11.64
N PRO A 535 0.84 61.11 12.01
CA PRO A 535 -0.41 61.67 12.55
C PRO A 535 -1.54 61.49 11.54
N PRO A 536 -2.78 61.24 11.99
CA PRO A 536 -3.91 61.09 11.09
C PRO A 536 -3.99 62.29 10.14
N GLU A 537 -4.10 62.01 8.82
CA GLU A 537 -4.35 63.10 7.85
C GLU A 537 -5.52 63.93 8.33
N PRO A 538 -5.43 65.26 8.32
CA PRO A 538 -6.59 66.10 8.65
C PRO A 538 -7.76 65.69 7.74
N GLN A 539 -8.85 65.28 8.33
CA GLN A 539 -10.06 65.00 7.55
C GLN A 539 -10.36 66.25 6.73
N PRO A 540 -10.65 66.12 5.42
CA PRO A 540 -10.98 67.27 4.61
C PRO A 540 -12.13 67.98 5.35
N GLU A 541 -11.83 69.22 5.81
CA GLU A 541 -12.85 70.05 6.47
C GLU A 541 -14.12 69.96 5.63
N ASP A 542 -15.23 69.59 6.29
CA ASP A 542 -16.54 69.58 5.66
C ASP A 542 -16.75 70.94 5.00
N LYS A 543 -16.59 71.00 3.69
CA LYS A 543 -17.00 72.21 2.92
C LYS A 543 -18.45 72.46 3.36
N PRO A 544 -18.77 73.67 3.87
CA PRO A 544 -20.10 73.96 4.38
C PRO A 544 -21.12 73.56 3.32
N VAL A 545 -21.91 72.56 3.65
CA VAL A 545 -23.02 72.10 2.81
C VAL A 545 -23.91 73.29 2.57
N ASP A 546 -23.98 73.81 1.33
CA ASP A 546 -24.87 74.85 0.90
C ASP A 546 -26.32 74.43 1.27
N LYS A 547 -26.83 74.94 2.40
CA LYS A 547 -28.16 74.63 2.97
C LYS A 547 -29.29 75.24 2.12
N LYS A 548 -29.08 75.60 0.87
CA LYS A 548 -30.17 75.98 -0.03
C LYS A 548 -31.02 74.77 -0.38
N SER A 549 -32.29 74.82 0.01
CA SER A 549 -33.24 73.76 -0.30
C SER A 549 -33.28 73.44 -1.81
N PRO A 550 -33.59 72.22 -2.24
CA PRO A 550 -33.70 71.86 -3.66
C PRO A 550 -34.62 72.76 -4.45
N LEU A 551 -35.65 73.29 -3.81
CA LEU A 551 -36.57 74.28 -4.42
C LEU A 551 -35.87 75.60 -4.71
N ARG A 552 -34.97 76.06 -3.85
CA ARG A 552 -34.24 77.33 -4.03
C ARG A 552 -33.20 77.25 -5.12
N ARG A 553 -32.58 76.09 -5.35
CA ARG A 553 -31.67 75.78 -6.47
C ARG A 553 -32.43 75.74 -7.81
N LEU A 554 -33.70 75.27 -7.79
CA LEU A 554 -34.56 75.24 -8.95
C LEU A 554 -35.02 76.64 -9.33
N LEU A 555 -35.37 77.48 -8.36
CA LEU A 555 -35.77 78.87 -8.57
C LEU A 555 -34.61 79.78 -9.07
N ASP A 556 -33.39 79.56 -8.62
CA ASP A 556 -32.19 80.26 -9.08
C ASP A 556 -31.81 79.88 -10.53
N ARG A 557 -32.14 78.68 -10.99
CA ARG A 557 -31.95 78.21 -12.37
C ARG A 557 -33.04 78.72 -13.33
N LEU A 558 -34.22 79.10 -12.82
CA LEU A 558 -35.32 79.65 -13.64
C LEU A 558 -35.20 81.15 -13.84
N LYS A 559 -34.32 81.86 -13.11
CA LYS A 559 -34.01 83.28 -13.38
C LYS A 559 -32.91 83.35 -14.44
N GLY A 560 -33.31 83.39 -15.69
CA GLY A 560 -32.41 83.62 -16.82
C GLY A 560 -31.50 84.84 -16.70
N PRO A 561 -30.45 84.96 -17.45
CA PRO A 561 -29.49 86.08 -17.40
C PRO A 561 -30.22 87.39 -17.56
N LYS A 562 -30.02 88.35 -16.65
CA LYS A 562 -30.47 89.69 -16.81
C LYS A 562 -29.77 90.31 -18.04
N SER A 563 -30.52 90.71 -19.01
CA SER A 563 -30.05 91.55 -20.13
C SER A 563 -29.52 92.87 -19.60
N GLU A 564 -28.22 93.06 -19.70
CA GLU A 564 -27.69 94.42 -19.61
C GLU A 564 -28.04 95.16 -20.90
N GLY A 565 -28.77 96.28 -20.75
CA GLY A 565 -28.95 97.32 -21.76
C GLY A 565 -27.94 98.44 -21.56
#